data_e8caf033ed37744e5b27199250b0231f
#
_entry.id   e8caf033ed37744e5b27199250b0231f
#
_cell.length_a   1.000
_cell.length_b   1.000
_cell.length_c   1.000
_cell.angle_alpha   90.00
_cell.angle_beta   90.00
_cell.angle_gamma   90.00
#
_symmetry.space_group_name_H-M   'P 1'
#
loop_
_entity.id
_entity.type
_entity.pdbx_description
1 polymer ?
#
loop_
_entity_poly.entity_id
_entity_poly.type
_entity_poly.pdbx_seq_one_letter_code
_entity_poly.pdbx_strand_id
1 'polypeptide(L)'
;LDMGLVMNTGFSLGKTTSIVFSTPTNIITPNSSRSDAYYLQGAAATLALGKHTDLTAFASYRKIDATLNDDGSIRTLLHTGYHRTISEIQRKHNSAQWTTGAALRWRNYGFHMGANAIYTAYNRELRPNTSQLFRKYDPAGKSFYNGSINYGYISHWLNINGETAVNNEGAIATLNSVSLKANSSLTLTAI
;
A
#
# COMPACT_ATOMS: atom_id res chain seq x y z
N LEU A 1 -2.40 -6.75 1.92
CA LEU A 1 -1.45 -5.93 2.66
C LEU A 1 -2.20 -4.77 3.25
N ASP A 2 -2.33 -4.77 4.55
CA ASP A 2 -3.00 -3.69 5.26
C ASP A 2 -1.98 -2.63 5.65
N MET A 3 -1.52 -1.94 4.65
CA MET A 3 -0.68 -0.77 4.79
C MET A 3 -1.56 0.43 4.42
N GLY A 4 -2.46 0.83 5.33
CA GLY A 4 -3.47 1.84 5.08
C GLY A 4 -2.87 3.14 4.54
N LEU A 5 -1.80 3.64 5.16
CA LEU A 5 -1.12 4.86 4.71
C LEU A 5 -0.16 4.64 3.54
N VAL A 6 0.33 3.42 3.33
CA VAL A 6 1.35 3.11 2.30
C VAL A 6 0.71 2.67 0.99
N MET A 7 -0.41 1.95 1.05
CA MET A 7 -1.05 1.33 -0.11
C MET A 7 -2.43 1.90 -0.42
N ASN A 8 -3.02 2.67 0.48
CA ASN A 8 -4.36 3.20 0.28
C ASN A 8 -4.33 4.43 -0.64
N THR A 9 -5.04 4.34 -1.73
CA THR A 9 -5.15 5.40 -2.74
C THR A 9 -6.27 6.40 -2.48
N GLY A 10 -6.97 6.33 -1.36
CA GLY A 10 -8.07 7.25 -1.13
C GLY A 10 -8.68 7.20 0.25
N PHE A 11 -8.73 8.35 0.89
CA PHE A 11 -9.60 8.65 1.99
C PHE A 11 -11.01 8.86 1.43
N SER A 12 -11.87 7.86 1.49
CA SER A 12 -13.28 8.06 1.22
C SER A 12 -13.98 8.51 2.50
N LEU A 13 -14.17 9.81 2.64
CA LEU A 13 -15.15 10.34 3.60
C LEU A 13 -16.55 10.01 3.07
N GLY A 14 -17.00 8.79 3.34
CA GLY A 14 -18.39 8.42 3.14
C GLY A 14 -19.29 9.27 4.03
N LYS A 15 -20.58 9.39 3.64
CA LYS A 15 -21.60 10.10 4.44
C LYS A 15 -21.89 9.50 5.83
N THR A 16 -21.16 8.49 6.24
CA THR A 16 -21.25 7.88 7.57
C THR A 16 -20.13 8.40 8.45
N THR A 17 -20.48 8.98 9.55
CA THR A 17 -19.60 9.58 10.56
C THR A 17 -18.77 8.57 11.36
N SER A 18 -18.69 7.32 10.96
CA SER A 18 -17.85 6.30 11.60
C SER A 18 -16.70 5.91 10.70
N ILE A 19 -15.49 6.31 11.08
CA ILE A 19 -14.26 5.77 10.51
C ILE A 19 -14.02 4.43 11.20
N VAL A 20 -14.13 3.36 10.45
CA VAL A 20 -13.86 2.01 10.96
C VAL A 20 -12.41 1.66 10.61
N PHE A 21 -11.56 1.63 11.62
CA PHE A 21 -10.23 1.06 11.50
C PHE A 21 -10.36 -0.45 11.68
N SER A 22 -10.28 -1.19 10.60
CA SER A 22 -10.22 -2.65 10.66
C SER A 22 -8.86 -3.13 10.20
N THR A 23 -8.19 -3.92 11.03
CA THR A 23 -7.00 -4.65 10.63
C THR A 23 -7.45 -5.99 10.06
N PRO A 24 -7.37 -6.23 8.74
CA PRO A 24 -7.75 -7.52 8.19
C PRO A 24 -6.87 -8.63 8.79
N THR A 25 -7.49 -9.76 9.06
CA THR A 25 -6.79 -10.95 9.59
C THR A 25 -5.86 -11.57 8.54
N ASN A 26 -6.18 -11.40 7.26
CA ASN A 26 -5.37 -11.89 6.15
C ASN A 26 -4.70 -10.72 5.43
N ILE A 27 -3.37 -10.67 5.48
CA ILE A 27 -2.57 -9.62 4.83
C ILE A 27 -2.54 -9.83 3.31
N ILE A 28 -2.55 -11.08 2.85
CA ILE A 28 -2.48 -11.42 1.43
C ILE A 28 -3.68 -12.28 1.08
N THR A 29 -4.44 -11.83 0.10
CA THR A 29 -5.59 -12.56 -0.43
C THR A 29 -5.40 -12.82 -1.92
N PRO A 30 -5.94 -13.93 -2.46
CA PRO A 30 -5.94 -14.17 -3.89
C PRO A 30 -6.58 -13.01 -4.65
N ASN A 31 -6.02 -12.65 -5.80
CA ASN A 31 -6.60 -11.62 -6.65
C ASN A 31 -7.91 -12.12 -7.24
N SER A 32 -9.01 -11.46 -6.93
CA SER A 32 -10.34 -11.70 -7.48
C SER A 32 -10.85 -10.56 -8.37
N SER A 33 -10.01 -9.54 -8.60
CA SER A 33 -10.36 -8.41 -9.44
C SER A 33 -10.33 -8.80 -10.93
N ARG A 34 -11.24 -8.22 -11.71
CA ARG A 34 -11.21 -8.27 -13.18
C ARG A 34 -10.26 -7.24 -13.80
N SER A 35 -9.52 -6.52 -12.99
CA SER A 35 -8.56 -5.52 -13.45
C SER A 35 -7.26 -6.18 -13.92
N ASP A 36 -6.88 -5.94 -15.16
CA ASP A 36 -5.64 -6.46 -15.77
C ASP A 36 -4.39 -5.68 -15.31
N ALA A 37 -4.56 -4.63 -14.52
CA ALA A 37 -3.47 -3.73 -14.17
C ALA A 37 -3.07 -3.74 -12.69
N TYR A 38 -3.99 -4.07 -11.78
CA TYR A 38 -3.80 -3.95 -10.34
C TYR A 38 -3.72 -5.31 -9.65
N TYR A 39 -2.65 -6.04 -9.93
CA TYR A 39 -2.38 -7.31 -9.26
C TYR A 39 -0.88 -7.47 -8.99
N LEU A 40 -0.55 -8.32 -8.03
CA LEU A 40 0.79 -8.81 -7.78
C LEU A 40 0.87 -10.26 -8.31
N GLN A 41 1.96 -10.58 -9.00
CA GLN A 41 2.23 -11.91 -9.52
C GLN A 41 3.52 -12.42 -8.89
N GLY A 42 3.41 -13.43 -8.04
CA GLY A 42 4.58 -13.92 -7.32
C GLY A 42 4.23 -14.93 -6.24
N ALA A 43 5.08 -15.00 -5.24
CA ALA A 43 4.93 -15.87 -4.10
C ALA A 43 4.84 -15.07 -2.80
N ALA A 44 4.10 -15.61 -1.85
CA ALA A 44 3.95 -15.06 -0.52
C ALA A 44 3.90 -16.17 0.52
N ALA A 45 4.41 -15.88 1.70
CA ALA A 45 4.37 -16.79 2.84
C ALA A 45 4.10 -16.03 4.14
N THR A 46 3.37 -16.68 5.03
CA THR A 46 3.20 -16.21 6.41
C THR A 46 3.78 -17.25 7.34
N LEU A 47 4.67 -16.82 8.22
CA LEU A 47 5.32 -17.64 9.22
C LEU A 47 4.89 -17.19 10.61
N ALA A 48 4.41 -18.10 11.41
CA ALA A 48 4.19 -17.88 12.84
C ALA A 48 5.55 -17.98 13.56
N LEU A 49 6.08 -16.85 14.04
CA LEU A 49 7.33 -16.78 14.80
C LEU A 49 7.15 -17.09 16.30
N GLY A 50 5.92 -17.36 16.70
CA GLY A 50 5.57 -17.66 18.07
C GLY A 50 4.05 -17.58 18.28
N LYS A 51 3.61 -17.58 19.54
CA LYS A 51 2.18 -17.54 19.89
C LYS A 51 1.48 -16.23 19.54
N HIS A 52 2.25 -15.15 19.42
CA HIS A 52 1.74 -13.79 19.30
C HIS A 52 2.32 -13.01 18.12
N THR A 53 3.25 -13.60 17.38
CA THR A 53 4.01 -12.89 16.32
C THR A 53 3.90 -13.64 15.00
N ASP A 54 3.51 -12.94 13.96
CA ASP A 54 3.44 -13.40 12.59
C ASP A 54 4.32 -12.53 11.69
N LEU A 55 5.08 -13.17 10.82
CA LEU A 55 5.82 -12.52 9.75
C LEU A 55 5.21 -12.95 8.41
N THR A 56 4.76 -12.00 7.64
CA THR A 56 4.32 -12.22 6.26
C THR A 56 5.29 -11.55 5.32
N ALA A 57 5.76 -12.27 4.30
CA ALA A 57 6.61 -11.72 3.26
C ALA A 57 6.11 -12.14 1.89
N PHE A 58 6.37 -11.30 0.88
CA PHE A 58 6.03 -11.60 -0.50
C PHE A 58 7.08 -11.04 -1.46
N ALA A 59 7.15 -11.66 -2.63
CA ALA A 59 7.92 -11.17 -3.76
C ALA A 59 7.09 -11.33 -5.04
N SER A 60 7.06 -10.29 -5.85
CA SER A 60 6.29 -10.21 -7.08
C SER A 60 7.16 -9.69 -8.22
N TYR A 61 7.02 -10.31 -9.35
CA TYR A 61 7.59 -9.84 -10.62
C TYR A 61 6.51 -9.86 -11.68
N ARG A 62 6.36 -8.75 -12.41
CA ARG A 62 5.47 -8.69 -13.55
C ARG A 62 6.00 -7.80 -14.65
N LYS A 63 5.64 -8.12 -15.87
CA LYS A 63 5.78 -7.21 -17.00
C LYS A 63 4.63 -6.21 -16.98
N ILE A 64 4.94 -4.97 -17.29
CA ILE A 64 3.99 -3.85 -17.28
C ILE A 64 4.04 -3.10 -18.59
N ASP A 65 2.93 -2.45 -18.90
CA ASP A 65 2.79 -1.60 -20.07
C ASP A 65 3.18 -0.16 -19.69
N ALA A 66 3.99 0.47 -20.51
CA ALA A 66 4.45 1.83 -20.25
C ALA A 66 4.56 2.65 -21.53
N THR A 67 4.34 3.95 -21.41
CA THR A 67 4.77 4.91 -22.42
C THR A 67 6.19 5.32 -22.10
N LEU A 68 7.09 5.14 -23.05
CA LEU A 68 8.50 5.51 -22.91
C LEU A 68 8.76 6.89 -23.49
N ASN A 69 9.79 7.54 -22.95
CA ASN A 69 10.44 8.70 -23.55
C ASN A 69 11.43 8.24 -24.63
N ASP A 70 11.98 9.20 -25.40
CA ASP A 70 12.95 8.92 -26.45
C ASP A 70 14.26 8.32 -25.91
N ASP A 71 14.60 8.58 -24.66
CA ASP A 71 15.76 8.01 -23.94
C ASP A 71 15.50 6.60 -23.38
N GLY A 72 14.30 6.06 -23.60
CA GLY A 72 13.88 4.74 -23.11
C GLY A 72 13.47 4.70 -21.64
N SER A 73 13.41 5.84 -20.94
CA SER A 73 12.84 5.93 -19.59
C SER A 73 11.31 5.86 -19.62
N ILE A 74 10.70 5.48 -18.50
CA ILE A 74 9.24 5.39 -18.38
C ILE A 74 8.65 6.79 -18.15
N ARG A 75 7.83 7.25 -19.10
CA ARG A 75 7.07 8.49 -18.95
C ARG A 75 5.77 8.31 -18.19
N THR A 76 5.05 7.21 -18.45
CA THR A 76 3.76 6.93 -17.83
C THR A 76 3.54 5.43 -17.75
N LEU A 77 3.12 4.94 -16.59
CA LEU A 77 2.65 3.57 -16.40
C LEU A 77 1.21 3.46 -16.91
N LEU A 78 0.94 2.45 -17.72
CA LEU A 78 -0.39 2.22 -18.27
C LEU A 78 -1.13 1.19 -17.42
N HIS A 79 -2.37 1.51 -17.07
CA HIS A 79 -3.21 0.69 -16.20
C HIS A 79 -4.50 0.21 -16.90
N THR A 80 -4.60 0.40 -18.20
CA THR A 80 -5.81 0.06 -18.95
C THR A 80 -5.84 -1.38 -19.45
N GLY A 81 -4.69 -2.02 -19.63
CA GLY A 81 -4.59 -3.39 -20.16
C GLY A 81 -5.06 -3.56 -21.60
N TYR A 82 -5.34 -2.47 -22.33
CA TYR A 82 -5.83 -2.54 -23.70
C TYR A 82 -4.68 -2.73 -24.70
N HIS A 83 -4.86 -3.69 -25.65
CA HIS A 83 -3.91 -3.98 -26.71
C HIS A 83 -4.68 -4.13 -28.04
N ARG A 84 -5.45 -3.12 -28.43
CA ARG A 84 -6.35 -3.14 -29.59
C ARG A 84 -5.80 -2.40 -30.80
N THR A 85 -4.91 -1.45 -30.59
CA THR A 85 -4.28 -0.64 -31.63
C THR A 85 -2.78 -0.98 -31.74
N ILE A 86 -2.17 -0.67 -32.89
CA ILE A 86 -0.72 -0.87 -33.09
C ILE A 86 0.09 -0.17 -32.00
N SER A 87 -0.28 1.05 -31.64
CA SER A 87 0.40 1.83 -30.60
C SER A 87 0.23 1.22 -29.20
N GLU A 88 -0.91 0.62 -28.89
CA GLU A 88 -1.12 -0.10 -27.63
C GLU A 88 -0.31 -1.40 -27.58
N ILE A 89 -0.25 -2.12 -28.69
CA ILE A 89 0.54 -3.35 -28.82
C ILE A 89 2.04 -3.06 -28.67
N GLN A 90 2.56 -1.96 -29.20
CA GLN A 90 3.95 -1.57 -29.04
C GLN A 90 4.33 -1.22 -27.60
N ARG A 91 3.36 -0.83 -26.77
CA ARG A 91 3.55 -0.53 -25.35
C ARG A 91 3.37 -1.75 -24.45
N LYS A 92 2.91 -2.87 -25.02
CA LYS A 92 2.65 -4.10 -24.28
C LYS A 92 3.94 -4.68 -23.71
N HIS A 93 3.95 -4.89 -22.38
CA HIS A 93 5.03 -5.57 -21.66
C HIS A 93 6.45 -5.03 -21.95
N ASN A 94 6.55 -3.73 -22.26
CA ASN A 94 7.83 -3.11 -22.62
C ASN A 94 8.67 -2.71 -21.40
N SER A 95 8.12 -2.88 -20.21
CA SER A 95 8.79 -2.63 -18.93
C SER A 95 8.51 -3.74 -17.93
N ALA A 96 9.24 -3.76 -16.84
CA ALA A 96 9.07 -4.74 -15.78
C ALA A 96 9.13 -4.09 -14.40
N GLN A 97 8.36 -4.65 -13.48
CA GLN A 97 8.25 -4.22 -12.09
C GLN A 97 8.56 -5.37 -11.16
N TRP A 98 9.41 -5.11 -10.18
CA TRP A 98 9.64 -5.94 -9.01
C TRP A 98 8.99 -5.28 -7.82
N THR A 99 8.25 -6.04 -7.02
CA THR A 99 7.69 -5.55 -5.76
C THR A 99 7.90 -6.62 -4.70
N THR A 100 8.58 -6.26 -3.63
CA THR A 100 8.78 -7.13 -2.47
C THR A 100 8.29 -6.41 -1.22
N GLY A 101 7.85 -7.16 -0.24
CA GLY A 101 7.42 -6.56 1.01
C GLY A 101 7.39 -7.56 2.14
N ALA A 102 7.41 -7.02 3.34
CA ALA A 102 7.28 -7.79 4.57
C ALA A 102 6.40 -7.04 5.58
N ALA A 103 5.66 -7.80 6.38
CA ALA A 103 4.86 -7.30 7.47
C ALA A 103 5.08 -8.17 8.71
N LEU A 104 5.55 -7.57 9.77
CA LEU A 104 5.67 -8.16 11.09
C LEU A 104 4.48 -7.72 11.93
N ARG A 105 3.77 -8.64 12.56
CA ARG A 105 2.65 -8.36 13.45
C ARG A 105 2.85 -9.05 14.78
N TRP A 106 2.61 -8.32 15.84
CA TRP A 106 2.56 -8.83 17.19
C TRP A 106 1.23 -8.46 17.84
N ARG A 107 0.61 -9.41 18.55
CA ARG A 107 -0.69 -9.23 19.23
C ARG A 107 -0.68 -9.94 20.56
N ASN A 108 -1.08 -9.24 21.62
CA ASN A 108 -1.18 -9.83 22.95
C ASN A 108 -2.15 -9.00 23.83
N TYR A 109 -3.15 -9.64 24.44
CA TYR A 109 -4.10 -9.06 25.41
C TYR A 109 -4.67 -7.68 24.99
N GLY A 110 -5.18 -7.55 23.76
CA GLY A 110 -5.73 -6.30 23.24
C GLY A 110 -4.70 -5.34 22.66
N PHE A 111 -3.41 -5.48 22.94
CA PHE A 111 -2.35 -4.76 22.26
C PHE A 111 -2.03 -5.38 20.92
N HIS A 112 -1.77 -4.54 19.95
CA HIS A 112 -1.19 -4.95 18.68
C HIS A 112 -0.14 -3.93 18.22
N MET A 113 0.90 -4.44 17.61
CA MET A 113 1.95 -3.66 16.98
C MET A 113 2.32 -4.32 15.66
N GLY A 114 2.70 -3.53 14.68
CA GLY A 114 3.17 -4.03 13.40
C GLY A 114 4.20 -3.11 12.79
N ALA A 115 5.07 -3.71 11.99
CA ALA A 115 6.01 -2.99 11.14
C ALA A 115 5.87 -3.54 9.72
N ASN A 116 5.75 -2.65 8.75
CA ASN A 116 5.57 -3.00 7.35
C ASN A 116 6.67 -2.32 6.52
N ALA A 117 7.14 -3.02 5.52
CA ALA A 117 8.06 -2.47 4.54
C ALA A 117 7.68 -2.97 3.15
N ILE A 118 7.76 -2.10 2.16
CA ILE A 118 7.58 -2.43 0.76
C ILE A 118 8.67 -1.78 -0.08
N TYR A 119 9.19 -2.53 -1.03
CA TYR A 119 10.16 -2.07 -2.00
C TYR A 119 9.65 -2.36 -3.40
N THR A 120 9.66 -1.36 -4.26
CA THR A 120 9.28 -1.48 -5.67
C THR A 120 10.42 -0.97 -6.54
N ALA A 121 10.82 -1.74 -7.53
CA ALA A 121 11.82 -1.37 -8.50
C ALA A 121 11.33 -1.63 -9.93
N TYR A 122 11.76 -0.79 -10.83
CA TYR A 122 11.49 -0.90 -12.26
C TYR A 122 12.79 -1.20 -13.02
N ASN A 123 12.68 -1.93 -14.13
CA ASN A 123 13.83 -2.18 -15.01
C ASN A 123 14.31 -0.89 -15.70
N ARG A 124 13.42 0.09 -15.85
CA ARG A 124 13.65 1.41 -16.45
C ARG A 124 13.34 2.50 -15.44
N GLU A 125 14.05 3.61 -15.50
CA GLU A 125 13.81 4.75 -14.63
C GLU A 125 12.47 5.43 -14.94
N LEU A 126 11.69 5.78 -13.92
CA LEU A 126 10.52 6.64 -14.06
C LEU A 126 10.99 8.08 -14.21
N ARG A 127 10.62 8.71 -15.34
CA ARG A 127 10.82 10.14 -15.62
C ARG A 127 9.52 10.72 -16.15
N PRO A 128 8.54 11.02 -15.28
CA PRO A 128 7.29 11.63 -15.69
C PRO A 128 7.53 13.05 -16.23
N ASN A 129 6.64 13.53 -17.08
CA ASN A 129 6.68 14.92 -17.51
C ASN A 129 6.14 15.82 -16.38
N THR A 130 7.05 16.48 -15.66
CA THR A 130 6.74 17.37 -14.53
C THR A 130 6.47 18.82 -14.93
N SER A 131 6.38 19.14 -16.23
CA SER A 131 6.09 20.50 -16.71
C SER A 131 4.69 21.00 -16.30
N GLN A 132 3.77 20.09 -15.97
CA GLN A 132 2.44 20.41 -15.48
C GLN A 132 2.44 20.46 -13.95
N LEU A 133 1.88 21.50 -13.36
CA LEU A 133 1.93 21.78 -11.93
C LEU A 133 1.40 20.61 -11.07
N PHE A 134 0.35 19.93 -11.52
CA PHE A 134 -0.25 18.78 -10.82
C PHE A 134 0.61 17.51 -10.89
N ARG A 135 1.62 17.47 -11.77
CA ARG A 135 2.58 16.36 -11.90
C ARG A 135 3.93 16.64 -11.25
N LYS A 136 4.09 17.80 -10.64
CA LYS A 136 5.36 18.23 -10.06
C LYS A 136 5.93 17.25 -9.05
N TYR A 137 5.05 16.55 -8.35
CA TYR A 137 5.40 15.58 -7.30
C TYR A 137 5.16 14.13 -7.72
N ASP A 138 4.99 13.86 -9.03
CA ASP A 138 4.95 12.49 -9.52
C ASP A 138 6.27 11.78 -9.17
N PRO A 139 6.23 10.51 -8.72
CA PRO A 139 7.44 9.79 -8.34
C PRO A 139 8.38 9.64 -9.52
N ALA A 140 9.65 10.00 -9.31
CA ALA A 140 10.72 9.86 -10.29
C ALA A 140 11.84 8.99 -9.71
N GLY A 141 12.47 8.15 -10.55
CA GLY A 141 13.53 7.25 -10.12
C GLY A 141 13.30 5.81 -10.52
N LYS A 142 14.22 4.94 -10.13
CA LYS A 142 14.22 3.53 -10.51
C LYS A 142 13.67 2.61 -9.40
N SER A 143 13.75 3.05 -8.17
CA SER A 143 13.32 2.26 -7.01
C SER A 143 12.67 3.13 -5.94
N PHE A 144 11.69 2.57 -5.27
CA PHE A 144 10.88 3.22 -4.25
C PHE A 144 10.75 2.28 -3.06
N TYR A 145 10.87 2.82 -1.86
CA TYR A 145 10.60 2.07 -0.64
C TYR A 145 9.71 2.89 0.29
N ASN A 146 8.85 2.19 0.97
CA ASN A 146 7.98 2.74 1.99
C ASN A 146 8.01 1.81 3.20
N GLY A 147 7.96 2.40 4.37
CA GLY A 147 7.85 1.67 5.61
C GLY A 147 6.79 2.27 6.50
N SER A 148 6.15 1.47 7.35
CA SER A 148 5.25 1.97 8.37
C SER A 148 5.36 1.17 9.66
N ILE A 149 5.01 1.83 10.75
CA ILE A 149 4.81 1.22 12.06
C ILE A 149 3.37 1.51 12.45
N ASN A 150 2.63 0.45 12.79
CA ASN A 150 1.29 0.56 13.33
C ASN A 150 1.26 0.02 14.76
N TYR A 151 0.34 0.55 15.55
CA TYR A 151 0.14 0.17 16.93
C TYR A 151 -1.29 0.41 17.35
N GLY A 152 -1.72 -0.31 18.35
CA GLY A 152 -3.02 -0.05 18.92
C GLY A 152 -3.29 -0.87 20.16
N TYR A 153 -4.36 -0.45 20.82
CA TYR A 153 -4.89 -1.11 21.99
C TYR A 153 -6.42 -1.15 21.93
N ILE A 154 -6.99 -2.33 22.10
CA ILE A 154 -8.43 -2.55 22.06
C ILE A 154 -8.89 -3.14 23.36
N SER A 155 -9.81 -2.45 24.03
CA SER A 155 -10.55 -2.95 25.19
C SER A 155 -12.05 -2.67 25.02
N HIS A 156 -12.85 -3.10 26.00
CA HIS A 156 -14.30 -2.92 25.94
C HIS A 156 -14.75 -1.45 25.98
N TRP A 157 -13.94 -0.55 26.50
CA TRP A 157 -14.24 0.87 26.64
C TRP A 157 -13.28 1.81 25.88
N LEU A 158 -12.13 1.31 25.46
CA LEU A 158 -11.09 2.12 24.80
C LEU A 158 -10.55 1.40 23.56
N ASN A 159 -10.50 2.12 22.45
CA ASN A 159 -9.85 1.67 21.22
C ASN A 159 -8.89 2.76 20.75
N ILE A 160 -7.61 2.44 20.71
CA ILE A 160 -6.54 3.32 20.21
C ILE A 160 -5.92 2.65 19.01
N ASN A 161 -5.77 3.38 17.92
CA ASN A 161 -5.02 2.92 16.75
C ASN A 161 -4.18 4.05 16.21
N GLY A 162 -2.98 3.71 15.74
CA GLY A 162 -2.08 4.64 15.09
C GLY A 162 -1.25 3.95 14.02
N GLU A 163 -0.92 4.70 13.00
CA GLU A 163 0.04 4.32 11.98
C GLU A 163 0.88 5.52 11.58
N THR A 164 2.19 5.30 11.46
CA THR A 164 3.12 6.29 10.93
C THR A 164 3.92 5.63 9.80
N ALA A 165 3.89 6.25 8.64
CA ALA A 165 4.57 5.78 7.45
C ALA A 165 5.61 6.80 6.97
N VAL A 166 6.65 6.29 6.34
CA VAL A 166 7.74 7.07 5.73
C VAL A 166 8.07 6.50 4.35
N ASN A 167 8.36 7.38 3.41
CA ASN A 167 8.81 7.01 2.06
C ASN A 167 10.31 7.25 1.87
N ASN A 168 10.83 6.88 0.69
CA ASN A 168 12.24 7.06 0.31
C ASN A 168 12.69 8.54 0.22
N GLU A 169 11.79 9.49 0.16
CA GLU A 169 12.07 10.93 0.15
C GLU A 169 12.05 11.55 1.55
N GLY A 170 11.80 10.72 2.58
CA GLY A 170 11.69 11.18 3.95
C GLY A 170 10.36 11.87 4.29
N ALA A 171 9.37 11.80 3.40
CA ALA A 171 8.04 12.30 3.70
C ALA A 171 7.37 11.38 4.72
N ILE A 172 6.81 11.97 5.76
CA ILE A 172 6.17 11.27 6.87
C ILE A 172 4.67 11.52 6.81
N ALA A 173 3.88 10.46 6.94
CA ALA A 173 2.44 10.51 7.12
C ALA A 173 2.08 9.80 8.42
N THR A 174 1.21 10.40 9.22
CA THR A 174 0.73 9.79 10.46
C THR A 174 -0.78 9.90 10.55
N LEU A 175 -1.40 8.84 11.05
CA LEU A 175 -2.82 8.77 11.31
C LEU A 175 -3.03 8.12 12.68
N ASN A 176 -3.72 8.81 13.56
CA ASN A 176 -4.01 8.30 14.90
C ASN A 176 -5.49 8.45 15.19
N SER A 177 -6.07 7.50 15.89
CA SER A 177 -7.45 7.57 16.35
C SER A 177 -7.58 7.04 17.77
N VAL A 178 -8.46 7.65 18.52
CA VAL A 178 -8.86 7.23 19.85
C VAL A 178 -10.38 7.21 19.92
N SER A 179 -10.94 6.07 20.27
CA SER A 179 -12.38 5.93 20.50
C SER A 179 -12.63 5.49 21.94
N LEU A 180 -13.41 6.28 22.66
CA LEU A 180 -13.80 6.04 24.05
C LEU A 180 -15.29 5.73 24.11
N LYS A 181 -15.64 4.56 24.59
CA LYS A 181 -17.02 4.17 24.87
C LYS A 181 -17.38 4.57 26.29
N ALA A 182 -18.02 5.73 26.44
CA ALA A 182 -18.39 6.28 27.74
C ALA A 182 -19.52 5.47 28.41
N ASN A 183 -20.49 4.97 27.61
CA ASN A 183 -21.55 4.09 28.07
C ASN A 183 -22.11 3.27 26.86
N SER A 184 -23.21 2.53 27.07
CA SER A 184 -23.84 1.72 26.02
C SER A 184 -24.31 2.51 24.79
N SER A 185 -24.56 3.81 24.97
CA SER A 185 -25.19 4.69 23.96
C SER A 185 -24.25 5.79 23.46
N LEU A 186 -23.12 6.04 24.13
CA LEU A 186 -22.19 7.13 23.79
C LEU A 186 -20.80 6.62 23.53
N THR A 187 -20.31 6.89 22.32
CA THR A 187 -18.91 6.69 21.93
C THR A 187 -18.33 8.00 21.42
N LEU A 188 -17.22 8.43 21.97
CA LEU A 188 -16.46 9.61 21.54
C LEU A 188 -15.27 9.14 20.72
N THR A 189 -15.05 9.72 19.54
CA THR A 189 -13.93 9.40 18.67
C THR A 189 -13.19 10.68 18.29
N ALA A 190 -11.86 10.66 18.43
CA ALA A 190 -10.95 11.68 17.94
C ALA A 190 -9.97 11.05 16.94
N ILE A 191 -9.58 11.82 15.90
CA ILE A 191 -8.67 11.42 14.85
C ILE A 191 -7.66 12.54 14.64
#